data_797df6cc3617e2267f6afb441ecf5992
#
_entry.id   797df6cc3617e2267f6afb441ecf5992
#
_cell.length_a   1.000
_cell.length_b   1.000
_cell.length_c   1.000
_cell.angle_alpha   90.00
_cell.angle_beta   90.00
_cell.angle_gamma   90.00
#
_symmetry.space_group_name_H-M   'P 1'
#
loop_
_entity.id
_entity.type
_entity.pdbx_description
1 polymer ?
#
loop_
_entity_poly.entity_id
_entity_poly.type
_entity_poly.pdbx_seq_one_letter_code
_entity_poly.pdbx_strand_id
1 'polypeptide(L)'
;VGVDPEVRTLESGAKVARVRLATTERLFDRQANETKEHTEWHTITLWRGLADVVDRYVNKGSQIYIEGRLRTREWTDKDNNKRYTTEILADDMKLLGRRGDNQSAGAPAGGYAQPQGQPSYQQPAQPSYQQPAAQTPVTPAADDPDDLPF
;
A
#
# COMPACT_ATOMS: atom_id res chain seq x y z
N VAL A 1 4.01 -2.88 -7.06
CA VAL A 1 5.06 -3.21 -8.02
C VAL A 1 4.76 -4.55 -8.64
N GLY A 2 4.71 -4.62 -9.99
CA GLY A 2 4.23 -5.83 -10.69
C GLY A 2 5.31 -6.86 -10.99
N VAL A 3 6.54 -6.42 -11.16
CA VAL A 3 7.72 -7.26 -11.39
C VAL A 3 8.90 -6.67 -10.63
N ASP A 4 9.95 -7.45 -10.43
CA ASP A 4 11.16 -6.93 -9.80
C ASP A 4 11.73 -5.75 -10.60
N PRO A 5 12.23 -4.70 -9.94
CA PRO A 5 12.80 -3.54 -10.60
C PRO A 5 14.04 -3.89 -11.44
N GLU A 6 14.15 -3.24 -12.59
CA GLU A 6 15.39 -3.27 -13.37
C GLU A 6 16.31 -2.15 -12.90
N VAL A 7 17.45 -2.50 -12.31
CA VAL A 7 18.45 -1.52 -11.88
C VAL A 7 19.70 -1.64 -12.76
N ARG A 8 20.18 -0.51 -13.26
CA ARG A 8 21.38 -0.43 -14.10
C ARG A 8 22.29 0.70 -13.63
N THR A 9 23.58 0.46 -13.70
CA THR A 9 24.59 1.51 -13.51
C THR A 9 25.08 1.96 -14.88
N LEU A 10 25.00 3.26 -15.13
CA LEU A 10 25.49 3.86 -16.36
C LEU A 10 27.03 4.03 -16.33
N GLU A 11 27.64 4.23 -17.47
CA GLU A 11 29.10 4.48 -17.59
C GLU A 11 29.55 5.70 -16.76
N SER A 12 28.64 6.66 -16.55
CA SER A 12 28.88 7.82 -15.67
C SER A 12 28.86 7.49 -14.17
N GLY A 13 28.64 6.22 -13.78
CA GLY A 13 28.49 5.76 -12.40
C GLY A 13 27.13 6.06 -11.78
N ALA A 14 26.23 6.73 -12.49
CA ALA A 14 24.88 6.99 -11.99
C ALA A 14 24.01 5.75 -12.11
N LYS A 15 23.30 5.38 -11.05
CA LYS A 15 22.29 4.31 -11.08
C LYS A 15 20.96 4.86 -11.61
N VAL A 16 20.29 4.01 -12.37
CA VAL A 16 18.91 4.20 -12.82
C VAL A 16 18.12 2.94 -12.53
N ALA A 17 16.94 3.09 -11.96
CA ALA A 17 15.99 2.01 -11.73
C ALA A 17 14.74 2.24 -12.57
N ARG A 18 14.22 1.15 -13.17
CA ARG A 18 12.93 1.13 -13.85
C ARG A 18 11.98 0.23 -13.09
N VAL A 19 10.84 0.77 -12.70
CA VAL A 19 9.80 0.09 -11.93
C VAL A 19 8.51 0.04 -12.72
N ARG A 20 7.86 -1.13 -12.78
CA ARG A 20 6.50 -1.29 -13.30
C ARG A 20 5.52 -1.25 -12.13
N LEU A 21 4.73 -0.18 -12.05
CA LEU A 21 3.78 0.08 -10.98
C LEU A 21 2.34 0.00 -11.51
N ALA A 22 1.49 -0.73 -10.78
CA ALA A 22 0.05 -0.78 -11.05
C ALA A 22 -0.69 0.16 -10.09
N THR A 23 -1.63 0.93 -10.62
CA THR A 23 -2.66 1.62 -9.84
C THR A 23 -4.01 0.99 -10.15
N THR A 24 -4.79 0.68 -9.11
CA THR A 24 -6.10 0.04 -9.28
C THR A 24 -7.17 0.91 -8.65
N GLU A 25 -8.19 1.24 -9.45
CA GLU A 25 -9.39 1.94 -9.01
C GLU A 25 -10.57 0.99 -8.96
N ARG A 26 -11.45 1.19 -7.97
CA ARG A 26 -12.71 0.47 -7.87
C ARG A 26 -13.86 1.42 -8.15
N LEU A 27 -14.52 1.22 -9.27
CA LEU A 27 -15.64 2.04 -9.72
C LEU A 27 -16.94 1.25 -9.56
N PHE A 28 -17.89 1.81 -8.82
CA PHE A 28 -19.22 1.23 -8.69
C PHE A 28 -20.11 1.66 -9.86
N ASP A 29 -20.49 0.70 -10.70
CA ASP A 29 -21.43 0.89 -11.80
C ASP A 29 -22.87 0.79 -11.25
N ARG A 30 -23.54 1.94 -11.13
CA ARG A 30 -24.92 2.00 -10.61
C ARG A 30 -25.95 1.32 -11.50
N GLN A 31 -25.70 1.22 -12.80
CA GLN A 31 -26.64 0.60 -13.74
C GLN A 31 -26.55 -0.92 -13.67
N ALA A 32 -25.33 -1.45 -13.54
CA ALA A 32 -25.08 -2.88 -13.40
C ALA A 32 -25.14 -3.38 -11.97
N ASN A 33 -25.20 -2.47 -10.97
CA ASN A 33 -25.08 -2.74 -9.53
C ASN A 33 -23.84 -3.60 -9.20
N GLU A 34 -22.75 -3.31 -9.87
CA GLU A 34 -21.50 -4.08 -9.83
C GLU A 34 -20.31 -3.17 -9.60
N THR A 35 -19.32 -3.66 -8.85
CA THR A 35 -18.01 -2.98 -8.69
C THR A 35 -17.04 -3.49 -9.73
N LYS A 36 -16.57 -2.61 -10.61
CA LYS A 36 -15.53 -2.90 -11.61
C LYS A 36 -14.18 -2.40 -11.13
N GLU A 37 -13.16 -3.23 -11.29
CA GLU A 37 -11.77 -2.84 -11.05
C GLU A 37 -11.12 -2.42 -12.36
N HIS A 38 -10.49 -1.26 -12.35
CA HIS A 38 -9.69 -0.75 -13.46
C HIS A 38 -8.24 -0.62 -13.01
N THR A 39 -7.33 -1.31 -13.70
CA THR A 39 -5.90 -1.29 -13.36
C THR A 39 -5.10 -0.69 -14.50
N GLU A 40 -4.31 0.32 -14.20
CA GLU A 40 -3.36 0.94 -15.11
C GLU A 40 -1.92 0.62 -14.71
N TRP A 41 -1.07 0.43 -15.73
CA TRP A 41 0.34 0.10 -15.56
C TRP A 41 1.22 1.26 -15.96
N HIS A 42 2.01 1.73 -15.01
CA HIS A 42 2.94 2.84 -15.18
C HIS A 42 4.39 2.35 -15.24
N THR A 43 5.17 2.98 -16.09
CA THR A 43 6.64 2.82 -16.10
C THR A 43 7.24 4.01 -15.36
N ILE A 44 7.94 3.72 -14.27
CA ILE A 44 8.57 4.71 -13.40
C ILE A 44 10.07 4.62 -13.60
N THR A 45 10.72 5.75 -13.83
CA THR A 45 12.19 5.86 -13.93
C THR A 45 12.70 6.67 -12.74
N LEU A 46 13.58 6.06 -11.96
CA LEU A 46 14.17 6.65 -10.75
C LEU A 46 15.69 6.76 -10.95
N TRP A 47 16.29 7.82 -10.46
CA TRP A 47 17.69 8.12 -10.65
C TRP A 47 18.47 8.23 -9.35
N ARG A 48 19.76 7.90 -9.39
CA ARG A 48 20.74 8.11 -8.31
C ARG A 48 20.25 7.55 -6.98
N GLY A 49 20.12 8.37 -5.93
CA GLY A 49 19.72 7.93 -4.60
C GLY A 49 18.37 7.22 -4.53
N LEU A 50 17.38 7.62 -5.34
CA LEU A 50 16.10 6.91 -5.43
C LEU A 50 16.28 5.52 -6.05
N ALA A 51 17.17 5.39 -7.06
CA ALA A 51 17.48 4.09 -7.64
C ALA A 51 18.22 3.17 -6.64
N ASP A 52 19.06 3.72 -5.76
CA ASP A 52 19.71 2.95 -4.68
C ASP A 52 18.70 2.43 -3.65
N VAL A 53 17.67 3.22 -3.33
CA VAL A 53 16.59 2.78 -2.43
C VAL A 53 15.76 1.67 -3.08
N VAL A 54 15.45 1.80 -4.37
CA VAL A 54 14.75 0.75 -5.14
C VAL A 54 15.54 -0.55 -5.13
N ASP A 55 16.83 -0.49 -5.43
CA ASP A 55 17.74 -1.64 -5.49
C ASP A 55 17.78 -2.44 -4.18
N ARG A 56 17.67 -1.76 -3.04
CA ARG A 56 17.78 -2.37 -1.71
C ARG A 56 16.46 -2.84 -1.12
N TYR A 57 15.36 -2.16 -1.43
CA TYR A 57 14.13 -2.29 -0.65
C TYR A 57 12.87 -2.58 -1.46
N VAL A 58 12.91 -2.46 -2.79
CA VAL A 58 11.74 -2.63 -3.64
C VAL A 58 11.83 -3.94 -4.43
N ASN A 59 10.84 -4.80 -4.22
CA ASN A 59 10.70 -6.07 -4.94
C ASN A 59 9.31 -6.15 -5.55
N LYS A 60 9.07 -7.18 -6.36
CA LYS A 60 7.72 -7.53 -6.81
C LYS A 60 6.76 -7.62 -5.62
N GLY A 61 5.60 -6.99 -5.75
CA GLY A 61 4.59 -6.93 -4.68
C GLY A 61 4.75 -5.76 -3.72
N SER A 62 5.88 -5.05 -3.69
CA SER A 62 6.06 -3.88 -2.84
C SER A 62 5.03 -2.80 -3.13
N GLN A 63 4.53 -2.16 -2.08
CA GLN A 63 3.70 -0.97 -2.17
C GLN A 63 4.57 0.26 -2.00
N ILE A 64 4.50 1.18 -2.95
CA ILE A 64 5.29 2.40 -2.96
C ILE A 64 4.42 3.59 -3.38
N TYR A 65 4.74 4.75 -2.85
CA TYR A 65 4.20 6.03 -3.28
C TYR A 65 5.25 6.73 -4.14
N ILE A 66 4.83 7.31 -5.26
CA ILE A 66 5.71 8.03 -6.19
C ILE A 66 5.13 9.41 -6.47
N GLU A 67 5.98 10.41 -6.35
CA GLU A 67 5.77 11.73 -6.93
C GLU A 67 6.73 11.92 -8.09
N GLY A 68 6.23 12.49 -9.18
CA GLY A 68 7.04 12.69 -10.37
C GLY A 68 6.27 13.33 -11.50
N ARG A 69 6.96 13.54 -12.61
CA ARG A 69 6.43 14.17 -13.81
C ARG A 69 6.37 13.21 -14.98
N LEU A 70 5.34 13.33 -15.79
CA LEU A 70 5.22 12.61 -17.04
C LEU A 70 6.25 13.12 -18.06
N ARG A 71 6.89 12.18 -18.73
CA ARG A 71 7.79 12.46 -19.84
C ARG A 71 7.47 11.52 -20.99
N THR A 72 7.13 12.11 -22.12
CA THR A 72 6.96 11.38 -23.37
C THR A 72 8.19 11.59 -24.25
N ARG A 73 8.75 10.51 -24.74
CA ARG A 73 9.85 10.53 -25.72
C ARG A 73 9.43 9.84 -27.00
N GLU A 74 9.85 10.41 -28.11
CA GLU A 74 9.75 9.80 -29.44
C GLU A 74 10.97 8.91 -29.69
N TRP A 75 10.75 7.78 -30.31
CA TRP A 75 11.80 6.88 -30.79
C TRP A 75 11.33 6.18 -32.06
N THR A 76 12.27 5.70 -32.85
CA THR A 76 11.95 5.00 -34.12
C THR A 76 12.17 3.52 -33.90
N ASP A 77 11.19 2.70 -34.28
CA ASP A 77 11.30 1.25 -34.23
C ASP A 77 12.13 0.70 -35.42
N LYS A 78 12.34 -0.61 -35.45
CA LYS A 78 13.13 -1.29 -36.49
C LYS A 78 12.52 -1.15 -37.90
N ASP A 79 11.22 -0.91 -37.96
CA ASP A 79 10.47 -0.72 -39.20
C ASP A 79 10.36 0.74 -39.62
N ASN A 80 11.19 1.59 -39.00
CA ASN A 80 11.25 3.04 -39.24
C ASN A 80 9.97 3.80 -38.91
N ASN A 81 9.12 3.25 -38.03
CA ASN A 81 7.92 3.91 -37.55
C ASN A 81 8.23 4.72 -36.29
N LYS A 82 7.67 5.94 -36.21
CA LYS A 82 7.74 6.76 -35.01
C LYS A 82 6.87 6.17 -33.91
N ARG A 83 7.45 5.97 -32.75
CA ARG A 83 6.80 5.48 -31.53
C ARG A 83 6.97 6.47 -30.39
N TYR A 84 6.02 6.48 -29.51
CA TYR A 84 6.04 7.32 -28.32
C TYR A 84 6.02 6.44 -27.08
N THR A 85 6.86 6.73 -26.13
CA THR A 85 6.86 6.08 -24.83
C THR A 85 6.70 7.13 -23.74
N THR A 86 5.66 6.99 -22.93
CA THR A 86 5.42 7.84 -21.77
C THR A 86 5.88 7.11 -20.53
N GLU A 87 6.72 7.77 -19.75
CA GLU A 87 7.25 7.29 -18.46
C GLU A 87 7.08 8.37 -17.40
N ILE A 88 7.09 7.97 -16.13
CA ILE A 88 7.08 8.88 -14.99
C ILE A 88 8.52 9.02 -14.49
N LEU A 89 9.06 10.22 -14.53
CA LEU A 89 10.33 10.52 -13.85
C LEU A 89 10.02 10.83 -12.40
N ALA A 90 10.48 9.95 -11.49
CA ALA A 90 10.27 10.13 -10.07
C ALA A 90 11.13 11.27 -9.51
N ASP A 91 10.48 12.17 -8.79
CA ASP A 91 11.11 13.24 -8.02
C ASP A 91 11.20 12.85 -6.53
N ASP A 92 10.21 12.07 -6.00
CA ASP A 92 10.22 11.48 -4.65
C ASP A 92 9.60 10.08 -4.64
N MET A 93 9.99 9.26 -3.65
CA MET A 93 9.47 7.92 -3.43
C MET A 93 9.38 7.60 -1.94
N LYS A 94 8.24 6.97 -1.53
CA LYS A 94 8.06 6.45 -0.17
C LYS A 94 7.64 4.98 -0.20
N LEU A 95 8.23 4.19 0.67
CA LEU A 95 7.84 2.79 0.88
C LEU A 95 6.60 2.76 1.79
N LEU A 96 5.51 2.15 1.31
CA LEU A 96 4.24 2.07 2.04
C LEU A 96 4.06 0.75 2.80
N GLY A 97 4.92 -0.25 2.54
CA GLY A 97 4.87 -1.56 3.19
C GLY A 97 5.23 -1.49 4.67
N ARG A 98 4.55 -2.28 5.49
CA ARG A 98 4.91 -2.48 6.89
C ARG A 98 6.27 -3.15 6.98
N ARG A 99 7.12 -2.68 7.89
CA ARG A 99 8.47 -3.21 8.22
C ARG A 99 8.44 -4.66 8.76
N GLY A 100 7.29 -5.35 8.73
CA GLY A 100 7.03 -6.64 9.36
C GLY A 100 6.80 -7.84 8.43
N ASP A 101 6.58 -7.64 7.14
CA ASP A 101 6.16 -8.75 6.27
C ASP A 101 7.32 -9.56 5.64
N ASN A 102 8.57 -9.30 6.04
CA ASN A 102 9.73 -10.04 5.53
C ASN A 102 10.34 -11.04 6.52
N GLN A 103 9.57 -11.50 7.53
CA GLN A 103 10.00 -12.58 8.43
C GLN A 103 9.00 -13.75 8.40
N SER A 104 8.94 -14.45 7.28
CA SER A 104 8.39 -15.80 7.20
C SER A 104 9.35 -16.68 6.37
N ALA A 105 10.58 -16.83 6.86
CA ALA A 105 11.46 -17.88 6.38
C ALA A 105 12.23 -18.44 7.59
N GLY A 106 11.77 -19.60 8.11
CA GLY A 106 12.61 -20.58 8.77
C GLY A 106 12.90 -20.30 10.26
N ALA A 107 12.00 -20.72 11.15
CA ALA A 107 12.43 -21.14 12.48
C ALA A 107 12.81 -22.61 12.43
N PRO A 108 14.05 -23.00 12.80
CA PRO A 108 14.37 -24.41 13.01
C PRO A 108 13.75 -24.89 14.31
N ALA A 109 13.06 -26.03 14.24
CA ALA A 109 12.61 -26.77 15.39
C ALA A 109 13.82 -27.20 16.27
N GLY A 110 13.94 -26.58 17.42
CA GLY A 110 14.87 -27.00 18.46
C GLY A 110 14.09 -27.12 19.75
N GLY A 111 13.79 -28.36 20.14
CA GLY A 111 13.12 -28.67 21.39
C GLY A 111 14.00 -28.37 22.58
N TYR A 112 13.43 -27.77 23.60
CA TYR A 112 13.93 -27.84 24.96
C TYR A 112 12.79 -28.13 25.94
N ALA A 113 13.10 -29.05 26.84
CA ALA A 113 12.27 -29.67 27.84
C ALA A 113 11.61 -28.67 28.82
N GLN A 114 10.40 -29.06 29.25
CA GLN A 114 9.70 -28.48 30.40
C GLN A 114 10.42 -28.74 31.70
N PRO A 115 10.39 -27.84 32.64
CA PRO A 115 10.29 -28.16 34.05
C PRO A 115 8.91 -27.75 34.61
N GLN A 116 8.27 -28.71 35.25
CA GLN A 116 7.07 -28.56 36.07
C GLN A 116 7.33 -27.62 37.24
N GLY A 117 6.34 -26.83 37.56
CA GLY A 117 6.30 -26.01 38.78
C GLY A 117 5.13 -25.04 38.76
N GLN A 118 3.94 -25.52 39.15
CA GLN A 118 2.81 -24.64 39.49
C GLN A 118 3.05 -23.98 40.85
N PRO A 119 2.70 -22.70 41.01
CA PRO A 119 1.97 -22.27 42.17
C PRO A 119 0.62 -21.67 41.82
N SER A 120 -0.41 -22.22 42.45
CA SER A 120 -1.78 -21.75 42.44
C SER A 120 -1.87 -20.38 43.13
N TYR A 121 -2.36 -19.37 42.37
CA TYR A 121 -2.83 -18.12 42.98
C TYR A 121 -4.35 -18.11 42.96
N GLN A 122 -4.91 -18.00 44.16
CA GLN A 122 -6.34 -17.85 44.45
C GLN A 122 -6.83 -16.52 43.88
N GLN A 123 -7.94 -16.59 43.17
CA GLN A 123 -8.70 -15.46 42.64
C GLN A 123 -9.44 -14.75 43.78
N PRO A 124 -9.31 -13.44 43.97
CA PRO A 124 -10.21 -12.68 44.83
C PRO A 124 -11.54 -12.42 44.13
N ALA A 125 -12.61 -12.55 44.88
CA ALA A 125 -14.01 -12.37 44.47
C ALA A 125 -14.27 -10.96 43.91
N GLN A 126 -14.98 -10.90 42.79
CA GLN A 126 -15.52 -9.65 42.23
C GLN A 126 -16.79 -9.23 43.01
N PRO A 127 -16.92 -7.96 43.39
CA PRO A 127 -18.19 -7.42 43.88
C PRO A 127 -19.14 -7.15 42.71
N SER A 128 -20.35 -7.67 42.85
CA SER A 128 -21.49 -7.44 41.94
C SER A 128 -22.01 -6.02 42.08
N TYR A 129 -21.91 -5.24 41.02
CA TYR A 129 -22.64 -3.98 40.90
C TYR A 129 -24.01 -4.23 40.26
N GLN A 130 -25.06 -3.91 40.98
CA GLN A 130 -26.46 -3.88 40.55
C GLN A 130 -26.67 -2.77 39.51
N GLN A 131 -27.28 -3.10 38.38
CA GLN A 131 -27.76 -2.16 37.38
C GLN A 131 -28.97 -1.38 37.92
N PRO A 132 -29.00 -0.06 37.74
CA PRO A 132 -30.25 0.69 37.87
C PRO A 132 -31.03 0.64 36.56
N ALA A 133 -32.36 0.63 36.71
CA ALA A 133 -33.38 0.46 35.71
C ALA A 133 -33.38 1.51 34.59
N ALA A 134 -33.85 1.06 33.43
CA ALA A 134 -34.12 1.79 32.21
C ALA A 134 -35.05 3.03 32.45
N GLN A 135 -34.67 4.16 31.88
CA GLN A 135 -35.56 5.27 31.61
C GLN A 135 -35.77 5.40 30.10
N THR A 136 -37.03 5.43 29.72
CA THR A 136 -37.59 5.58 28.38
C THR A 136 -37.16 6.87 27.69
N PRO A 137 -36.94 6.85 26.36
CA PRO A 137 -36.64 8.06 25.61
C PRO A 137 -37.86 8.92 25.33
N VAL A 138 -37.77 10.18 25.63
CA VAL A 138 -38.70 11.22 25.18
C VAL A 138 -38.24 11.74 23.83
N THR A 139 -39.12 11.64 22.85
CA THR A 139 -39.00 12.25 21.53
C THR A 139 -39.24 13.78 21.67
N PRO A 140 -38.45 14.63 21.06
CA PRO A 140 -38.91 15.93 20.62
C PRO A 140 -39.17 15.99 19.13
N ALA A 141 -40.22 16.67 18.80
CA ALA A 141 -40.84 16.91 17.51
C ALA A 141 -39.95 17.68 16.53
N ALA A 142 -40.37 17.55 15.27
CA ALA A 142 -39.92 18.24 14.08
C ALA A 142 -40.01 19.78 14.17
N ASP A 143 -39.20 20.39 13.38
CA ASP A 143 -39.25 21.61 12.59
C ASP A 143 -37.83 22.14 12.46
N ASP A 144 -37.27 22.40 11.30
CA ASP A 144 -37.64 23.37 10.29
C ASP A 144 -36.82 23.10 9.00
N PRO A 145 -37.36 23.22 7.81
CA PRO A 145 -36.62 23.26 6.60
C PRO A 145 -36.37 24.71 6.22
N ASP A 146 -35.18 25.17 6.14
CA ASP A 146 -34.79 26.17 5.13
C ASP A 146 -33.33 26.59 5.28
N ASP A 147 -32.75 26.86 4.13
CA ASP A 147 -31.59 27.69 3.85
C ASP A 147 -30.28 26.99 3.61
N LEU A 148 -30.10 26.67 2.34
CA LEU A 148 -28.80 26.67 1.68
C LEU A 148 -28.83 27.70 0.55
N PRO A 149 -27.80 28.54 0.44
CA PRO A 149 -27.24 28.87 -0.86
C PRO A 149 -25.78 28.52 -0.93
N PHE A 150 -25.43 28.07 -2.11
CA PHE A 150 -24.15 27.89 -2.79
C PHE A 150 -23.62 26.47 -2.89
#